data_edd91178bf35b2b222dc526d2775fd6b
#
_entry.id   edd91178bf35b2b222dc526d2775fd6b
#
_cell.length_a   1.000
_cell.length_b   1.000
_cell.length_c   1.000
_cell.angle_alpha   90.00
_cell.angle_beta   90.00
_cell.angle_gamma   90.00
#
_symmetry.space_group_name_H-M   'P 1'
#
loop_
_entity.id
_entity.type
_entity.pdbx_description
1 polymer ?
#
loop_
_entity_poly.entity_id
_entity_poly.type
_entity_poly.pdbx_seq_one_letter_code
_entity_poly.pdbx_strand_id
1 'polypeptide(L)'
;MRAAQTQSLLAAVERLPAGERAKIRALIGEAAVERAREALPVSFLPMSLHMHVSDCIRDVVGPARNVEVWRETMLLAFDRPLLRSFVDMTTRIFGISPAGLFKRSQKVNELITRNAGSLTFALTGPHEGTLTLVGFPAHQFRFACYVEGVAGCLEATIALCRCTGTVKVVEQGADGRVTYAIEWREG
;
A
#
# COMPACT_ATOMS: atom_id res chain seq x y z
N MET A 1 7.93 -5.29 -7.25
CA MET A 1 6.63 -5.51 -6.56
C MET A 1 6.10 -6.90 -6.86
N ARG A 2 5.54 -7.61 -5.91
CA ARG A 2 4.81 -8.87 -6.19
C ARG A 2 3.66 -8.63 -7.15
N ALA A 3 3.46 -9.53 -8.12
CA ALA A 3 2.37 -9.42 -9.10
C ALA A 3 0.99 -9.33 -8.42
N ALA A 4 0.78 -10.08 -7.33
CA ALA A 4 -0.45 -10.02 -6.54
C ALA A 4 -0.82 -8.59 -6.10
N GLN A 5 0.14 -7.72 -5.81
CA GLN A 5 -0.12 -6.33 -5.41
C GLN A 5 -0.61 -5.49 -6.60
N THR A 6 0.05 -5.62 -7.75
CA THR A 6 -0.40 -4.93 -8.98
C THR A 6 -1.78 -5.44 -9.43
N GLN A 7 -2.04 -6.74 -9.30
CA GLN A 7 -3.36 -7.34 -9.57
C GLN A 7 -4.44 -6.83 -8.61
N SER A 8 -4.11 -6.65 -7.32
CA SER A 8 -5.05 -6.06 -6.35
C SER A 8 -5.33 -4.59 -6.66
N LEU A 9 -4.31 -3.84 -7.10
CA LEU A 9 -4.49 -2.46 -7.55
C LEU A 9 -5.41 -2.37 -8.78
N LEU A 10 -5.22 -3.23 -9.78
CA LEU A 10 -6.12 -3.32 -10.93
C LEU A 10 -7.54 -3.75 -10.52
N ALA A 11 -7.69 -4.65 -9.54
CA ALA A 11 -8.98 -5.05 -9.02
C ALA A 11 -9.70 -3.90 -8.29
N ALA A 12 -8.97 -3.04 -7.58
CA ALA A 12 -9.54 -1.82 -6.98
C ALA A 12 -10.02 -0.84 -8.06
N VAL A 13 -9.28 -0.68 -9.17
CA VAL A 13 -9.72 0.13 -10.33
C VAL A 13 -11.06 -0.36 -10.89
N GLU A 14 -11.31 -1.67 -10.93
CA GLU A 14 -12.57 -2.21 -11.45
C GLU A 14 -13.80 -1.80 -10.61
N ARG A 15 -13.61 -1.37 -9.37
CA ARG A 15 -14.67 -0.89 -8.48
C ARG A 15 -14.96 0.61 -8.61
N LEU A 16 -14.11 1.33 -9.35
CA LEU A 16 -14.32 2.75 -9.62
C LEU A 16 -15.50 2.98 -10.59
N PRO A 17 -16.08 4.20 -10.61
CA PRO A 17 -17.06 4.59 -11.59
C PRO A 17 -16.60 4.33 -13.04
N ALA A 18 -17.53 3.91 -13.91
CA ALA A 18 -17.21 3.44 -15.26
C ALA A 18 -16.35 4.44 -16.06
N GLY A 19 -16.63 5.74 -15.95
CA GLY A 19 -15.88 6.78 -16.66
C GLY A 19 -14.43 6.93 -16.18
N GLU A 20 -14.17 6.83 -14.87
CA GLU A 20 -12.82 6.87 -14.30
C GLU A 20 -12.05 5.61 -14.67
N ARG A 21 -12.68 4.45 -14.50
CA ARG A 21 -12.11 3.16 -14.86
C ARG A 21 -11.67 3.11 -16.33
N ALA A 22 -12.52 3.58 -17.25
CA ALA A 22 -12.20 3.61 -18.67
C ALA A 22 -10.98 4.52 -18.97
N LYS A 23 -10.91 5.71 -18.35
CA LYS A 23 -9.78 6.63 -18.49
C LYS A 23 -8.48 6.01 -17.94
N ILE A 24 -8.53 5.42 -16.75
CA ILE A 24 -7.37 4.77 -16.13
C ILE A 24 -6.86 3.63 -17.00
N ARG A 25 -7.75 2.76 -17.50
CA ARG A 25 -7.37 1.66 -18.39
C ARG A 25 -6.71 2.15 -19.69
N ALA A 26 -7.26 3.20 -20.29
CA ALA A 26 -6.67 3.79 -21.49
C ALA A 26 -5.26 4.34 -21.25
N LEU A 27 -5.01 4.95 -20.07
CA LEU A 27 -3.68 5.46 -19.69
C LEU A 27 -2.68 4.34 -19.38
N ILE A 28 -3.11 3.27 -18.69
CA ILE A 28 -2.25 2.12 -18.38
C ILE A 28 -1.83 1.39 -19.66
N GLY A 29 -2.74 1.26 -20.62
CA GLY A 29 -2.56 0.51 -21.86
C GLY A 29 -2.77 -0.99 -21.68
N GLU A 30 -3.37 -1.65 -22.70
CA GLU A 30 -3.77 -3.06 -22.64
C GLU A 30 -2.59 -4.00 -22.36
N ALA A 31 -1.46 -3.79 -23.03
CA ALA A 31 -0.26 -4.63 -22.85
C ALA A 31 0.25 -4.64 -21.37
N ALA A 32 0.16 -3.51 -20.67
CA ALA A 32 0.56 -3.42 -19.27
C ALA A 32 -0.46 -4.14 -18.35
N VAL A 33 -1.74 -4.04 -18.67
CA VAL A 33 -2.82 -4.74 -17.95
C VAL A 33 -2.68 -6.25 -18.12
N GLU A 34 -2.52 -6.74 -19.35
CA GLU A 34 -2.33 -8.17 -19.65
C GLU A 34 -1.09 -8.71 -18.95
N ARG A 35 0.05 -8.04 -19.08
CA ARG A 35 1.29 -8.44 -18.39
C ARG A 35 1.10 -8.59 -16.88
N ALA A 36 0.33 -7.69 -16.25
CA ALA A 36 0.06 -7.77 -14.82
C ALA A 36 -0.90 -8.92 -14.49
N ARG A 37 -1.91 -9.19 -15.33
CA ARG A 37 -2.91 -10.24 -15.12
C ARG A 37 -2.36 -11.65 -15.32
N GLU A 38 -1.52 -11.85 -16.33
CA GLU A 38 -0.94 -13.14 -16.67
C GLU A 38 0.18 -13.57 -15.72
N ALA A 39 0.77 -12.62 -15.01
CA ALA A 39 1.86 -12.92 -14.08
C ALA A 39 1.35 -13.79 -12.91
N LEU A 40 2.12 -14.80 -12.55
CA LEU A 40 1.84 -15.60 -11.34
C LEU A 40 1.84 -14.68 -10.11
N PRO A 41 0.84 -14.77 -9.22
CA PRO A 41 0.70 -13.86 -8.06
C PRO A 41 1.93 -13.77 -7.17
N VAL A 42 2.70 -14.87 -7.08
CA VAL A 42 3.93 -14.96 -6.28
C VAL A 42 5.17 -14.46 -7.02
N SER A 43 5.11 -14.20 -8.32
CA SER A 43 6.23 -13.66 -9.09
C SER A 43 6.45 -12.17 -8.80
N PHE A 44 7.62 -11.65 -9.17
CA PHE A 44 7.93 -10.22 -9.07
C PHE A 44 7.83 -9.56 -10.45
N LEU A 45 7.03 -8.53 -10.52
CA LEU A 45 6.98 -7.58 -11.65
C LEU A 45 7.94 -6.42 -11.39
N PRO A 46 8.42 -5.73 -12.44
CA PRO A 46 9.17 -4.48 -12.29
C PRO A 46 8.37 -3.48 -11.46
N MET A 47 9.05 -2.79 -10.55
CA MET A 47 8.43 -1.73 -9.74
C MET A 47 7.87 -0.62 -10.65
N SER A 48 8.53 -0.32 -11.77
CA SER A 48 8.08 0.64 -12.76
C SER A 48 6.69 0.35 -13.31
N LEU A 49 6.34 -0.92 -13.54
CA LEU A 49 4.99 -1.28 -13.97
C LEU A 49 3.94 -0.97 -12.89
N HIS A 50 4.23 -1.33 -11.64
CA HIS A 50 3.33 -1.05 -10.52
C HIS A 50 3.14 0.46 -10.32
N MET A 51 4.24 1.22 -10.37
CA MET A 51 4.19 2.67 -10.23
C MET A 51 3.49 3.34 -11.42
N HIS A 52 3.68 2.85 -12.65
CA HIS A 52 2.94 3.35 -13.80
C HIS A 52 1.42 3.20 -13.62
N VAL A 53 0.96 2.02 -13.19
CA VAL A 53 -0.46 1.79 -12.87
C VAL A 53 -0.94 2.77 -11.79
N SER A 54 -0.16 2.95 -10.73
CA SER A 54 -0.47 3.85 -9.62
C SER A 54 -0.54 5.32 -10.06
N ASP A 55 0.39 5.76 -10.90
CA ASP A 55 0.43 7.12 -11.45
C ASP A 55 -0.79 7.40 -12.33
N CYS A 56 -1.18 6.45 -13.19
CA CYS A 56 -2.39 6.57 -14.02
C CYS A 56 -3.66 6.70 -13.16
N ILE A 57 -3.75 5.97 -12.05
CA ILE A 57 -4.86 6.09 -11.11
C ILE A 57 -4.88 7.50 -10.53
N ARG A 58 -3.77 7.94 -9.94
CA ARG A 58 -3.65 9.25 -9.30
C ARG A 58 -4.00 10.40 -10.24
N ASP A 59 -3.57 10.31 -11.50
CA ASP A 59 -3.82 11.35 -12.52
C ASP A 59 -5.32 11.50 -12.85
N VAL A 60 -6.10 10.43 -12.69
CA VAL A 60 -7.54 10.46 -12.96
C VAL A 60 -8.36 10.80 -11.72
N VAL A 61 -8.01 10.22 -10.57
CA VAL A 61 -8.84 10.35 -9.35
C VAL A 61 -8.35 11.46 -8.39
N GLY A 62 -7.13 11.94 -8.57
CA GLY A 62 -6.51 12.93 -7.71
C GLY A 62 -5.90 12.35 -6.41
N PRO A 63 -5.11 13.17 -5.67
CA PRO A 63 -4.33 12.70 -4.52
C PRO A 63 -5.14 12.07 -3.39
N ALA A 64 -6.20 12.74 -2.94
CA ALA A 64 -7.00 12.27 -1.83
C ALA A 64 -7.65 10.90 -2.12
N ARG A 65 -8.24 10.78 -3.29
CA ARG A 65 -8.89 9.54 -3.71
C ARG A 65 -7.91 8.42 -4.07
N ASN A 66 -6.68 8.77 -4.45
CA ASN A 66 -5.60 7.81 -4.62
C ASN A 66 -5.30 7.07 -3.30
N VAL A 67 -5.29 7.75 -2.16
CA VAL A 67 -5.16 7.13 -0.83
C VAL A 67 -6.26 6.09 -0.59
N GLU A 68 -7.51 6.43 -0.93
CA GLU A 68 -8.66 5.51 -0.79
C GLU A 68 -8.51 4.26 -1.68
N VAL A 69 -8.08 4.43 -2.94
CA VAL A 69 -7.84 3.31 -3.87
C VAL A 69 -6.74 2.39 -3.33
N TRP A 70 -5.68 2.95 -2.77
CA TRP A 70 -4.61 2.14 -2.17
C TRP A 70 -5.06 1.45 -0.88
N ARG A 71 -5.89 2.11 -0.07
CA ARG A 71 -6.52 1.50 1.10
C ARG A 71 -7.36 0.28 0.68
N GLU A 72 -8.19 0.42 -0.35
CA GLU A 72 -8.98 -0.69 -0.87
C GLU A 72 -8.09 -1.79 -1.46
N THR A 73 -7.06 -1.43 -2.22
CA THR A 73 -6.06 -2.36 -2.75
C THR A 73 -5.44 -3.22 -1.66
N MET A 74 -5.08 -2.61 -0.54
CA MET A 74 -4.46 -3.33 0.57
C MET A 74 -5.46 -4.24 1.30
N LEU A 75 -6.71 -3.81 1.47
CA LEU A 75 -7.78 -4.66 2.00
C LEU A 75 -8.00 -5.90 1.12
N LEU A 76 -8.06 -5.74 -0.20
CA LEU A 76 -8.12 -6.85 -1.14
C LEU A 76 -6.88 -7.77 -1.07
N ALA A 77 -5.71 -7.19 -0.83
CA ALA A 77 -4.47 -7.96 -0.70
C ALA A 77 -4.43 -8.80 0.59
N PHE A 78 -5.03 -8.33 1.68
CA PHE A 78 -5.14 -9.09 2.94
C PHE A 78 -5.98 -10.37 2.78
N ASP A 79 -6.94 -10.40 1.86
CA ASP A 79 -7.74 -11.59 1.56
C ASP A 79 -6.98 -12.62 0.71
N ARG A 80 -5.85 -12.24 0.13
CA ARG A 80 -5.03 -13.15 -0.67
C ARG A 80 -4.18 -14.09 0.19
N PRO A 81 -3.95 -15.35 -0.24
CA PRO A 81 -3.30 -16.38 0.59
C PRO A 81 -2.00 -15.94 1.25
N LEU A 82 -1.15 -15.19 0.54
CA LEU A 82 0.15 -14.75 1.05
C LEU A 82 0.03 -13.85 2.29
N LEU A 83 -0.77 -12.77 2.19
CA LEU A 83 -0.93 -11.83 3.30
C LEU A 83 -1.92 -12.34 4.35
N ARG A 84 -2.94 -13.08 3.94
CA ARG A 84 -3.89 -13.69 4.87
C ARG A 84 -3.18 -14.62 5.85
N SER A 85 -2.32 -15.52 5.35
CA SER A 85 -1.52 -16.42 6.23
C SER A 85 -0.63 -15.62 7.19
N PHE A 86 -0.04 -14.51 6.75
CA PHE A 86 0.76 -13.64 7.61
C PHE A 86 -0.10 -12.96 8.70
N VAL A 87 -1.26 -12.43 8.34
CA VAL A 87 -2.21 -11.80 9.29
C VAL A 87 -2.71 -12.83 10.30
N ASP A 88 -3.16 -14.01 9.84
CA ASP A 88 -3.66 -15.08 10.70
C ASP A 88 -2.60 -15.53 11.72
N MET A 89 -1.37 -15.74 11.27
CA MET A 89 -0.25 -16.10 12.14
C MET A 89 0.04 -15.00 13.18
N THR A 90 0.08 -13.73 12.72
CA THR A 90 0.34 -12.59 13.61
C THR A 90 -0.76 -12.45 14.66
N THR A 91 -2.01 -12.58 14.24
CA THR A 91 -3.18 -12.50 15.13
C THR A 91 -3.20 -13.60 16.18
N ARG A 92 -2.84 -14.85 15.81
CA ARG A 92 -2.79 -15.97 16.76
C ARG A 92 -1.75 -15.79 17.86
N ILE A 93 -0.60 -15.18 17.52
CA ILE A 93 0.53 -15.07 18.47
C ILE A 93 0.42 -13.82 19.34
N PHE A 94 -0.05 -12.70 18.77
CA PHE A 94 0.06 -11.37 19.39
C PHE A 94 -1.29 -10.65 19.57
N GLY A 95 -2.40 -11.29 19.17
CA GLY A 95 -3.68 -10.63 19.07
C GLY A 95 -3.76 -9.70 17.84
N ILE A 96 -4.97 -9.27 17.48
CA ILE A 96 -5.18 -8.33 16.39
C ILE A 96 -5.13 -6.90 16.98
N SER A 97 -4.07 -6.16 16.67
CA SER A 97 -3.94 -4.76 17.05
C SER A 97 -3.13 -3.99 16.01
N PRO A 98 -3.42 -2.70 15.76
CA PRO A 98 -2.65 -1.88 14.84
C PRO A 98 -1.16 -1.86 15.19
N ALA A 99 -0.81 -1.65 16.47
CA ALA A 99 0.58 -1.66 16.93
C ALA A 99 1.29 -3.00 16.63
N GLY A 100 0.60 -4.13 16.84
CA GLY A 100 1.13 -5.46 16.56
C GLY A 100 1.44 -5.67 15.08
N LEU A 101 0.58 -5.19 14.18
CA LEU A 101 0.78 -5.28 12.73
C LEU A 101 1.84 -4.28 12.25
N PHE A 102 1.83 -3.04 12.74
CA PHE A 102 2.83 -2.02 12.35
C PHE A 102 4.25 -2.39 12.76
N LYS A 103 4.46 -3.01 13.91
CA LYS A 103 5.77 -3.56 14.32
C LYS A 103 6.34 -4.59 13.33
N ARG A 104 5.50 -5.11 12.43
CA ARG A 104 5.86 -6.10 11.41
C ARG A 104 5.80 -5.55 9.99
N SER A 105 5.60 -4.24 9.82
CA SER A 105 5.51 -3.60 8.51
C SER A 105 6.72 -3.90 7.63
N GLN A 106 7.93 -3.96 8.20
CA GLN A 106 9.14 -4.35 7.46
C GLN A 106 9.00 -5.75 6.88
N LYS A 107 8.49 -6.72 7.65
CA LYS A 107 8.30 -8.09 7.16
C LYS A 107 7.28 -8.17 6.04
N VAL A 108 6.18 -7.41 6.14
CA VAL A 108 5.19 -7.30 5.06
C VAL A 108 5.84 -6.67 3.82
N ASN A 109 6.60 -5.59 3.99
CA ASN A 109 7.31 -4.94 2.89
C ASN A 109 8.23 -5.93 2.14
N GLU A 110 9.03 -6.72 2.86
CA GLU A 110 9.90 -7.76 2.28
C GLU A 110 9.12 -8.85 1.54
N LEU A 111 7.91 -9.19 2.02
CA LEU A 111 7.05 -10.18 1.35
C LEU A 111 6.52 -9.65 0.02
N ILE A 112 6.20 -8.36 -0.09
CA ILE A 112 5.52 -7.79 -1.26
C ILE A 112 6.41 -6.99 -2.18
N THR A 113 7.59 -6.54 -1.71
CA THR A 113 8.51 -5.69 -2.49
C THR A 113 9.92 -6.27 -2.53
N ARG A 114 10.72 -5.76 -3.47
CA ARG A 114 12.17 -5.89 -3.49
C ARG A 114 12.78 -4.53 -3.77
N ASN A 115 13.82 -4.15 -3.03
CA ASN A 115 14.55 -2.88 -3.21
C ASN A 115 13.64 -1.62 -3.12
N ALA A 116 12.63 -1.67 -2.24
CA ALA A 116 11.68 -0.56 -2.04
C ALA A 116 11.91 0.16 -0.70
N GLY A 117 13.13 0.13 -0.21
CA GLY A 117 13.49 0.72 1.08
C GLY A 117 13.12 -0.17 2.27
N SER A 118 13.25 0.38 3.46
CA SER A 118 12.93 -0.27 4.72
C SER A 118 11.94 0.54 5.55
N LEU A 119 11.11 -0.16 6.32
CA LEU A 119 10.08 0.41 7.18
C LEU A 119 10.44 0.16 8.64
N THR A 120 10.39 1.21 9.45
CA THR A 120 10.58 1.12 10.89
C THR A 120 9.41 1.76 11.60
N PHE A 121 8.79 1.03 12.54
CA PHE A 121 7.69 1.54 13.36
C PHE A 121 8.16 1.78 14.79
N ALA A 122 7.80 2.95 15.35
CA ALA A 122 7.98 3.31 16.76
C ALA A 122 6.63 3.68 17.37
N LEU A 123 6.28 3.03 18.47
CA LEU A 123 5.09 3.38 19.27
C LEU A 123 5.41 4.65 20.06
N THR A 124 4.56 5.68 19.98
CA THR A 124 4.73 6.95 20.71
C THR A 124 3.72 7.14 21.85
N GLY A 125 2.67 6.34 21.85
CA GLY A 125 1.64 6.30 22.88
C GLY A 125 0.78 5.04 22.78
N PRO A 126 -0.26 4.89 23.62
CA PRO A 126 -1.09 3.68 23.64
C PRO A 126 -1.77 3.39 22.30
N HIS A 127 -2.17 4.43 21.57
CA HIS A 127 -2.93 4.36 20.32
C HIS A 127 -2.33 5.25 19.23
N GLU A 128 -1.01 5.48 19.28
CA GLU A 128 -0.30 6.31 18.33
C GLU A 128 1.13 5.80 18.09
N GLY A 129 1.67 6.13 16.93
CA GLY A 129 3.03 5.78 16.58
C GLY A 129 3.50 6.48 15.32
N THR A 130 4.77 6.29 15.02
CA THR A 130 5.37 6.77 13.78
C THR A 130 5.88 5.60 12.96
N LEU A 131 5.70 5.67 11.64
CA LEU A 131 6.30 4.74 10.70
C LEU A 131 7.19 5.52 9.75
N THR A 132 8.48 5.15 9.71
CA THR A 132 9.47 5.78 8.84
C THR A 132 9.86 4.83 7.72
N LEU A 133 9.72 5.29 6.48
CA LEU A 133 10.29 4.70 5.27
C LEU A 133 11.64 5.34 4.99
N VAL A 134 12.66 4.57 4.68
CA VAL A 134 13.98 5.06 4.23
C VAL A 134 14.49 4.25 3.04
N GLY A 135 15.27 4.90 2.17
CA GLY A 135 15.94 4.22 1.06
C GLY A 135 15.02 3.80 -0.10
N PHE A 136 13.83 4.41 -0.21
CA PHE A 136 13.02 4.26 -1.43
C PHE A 136 13.72 4.99 -2.59
N PRO A 137 13.79 4.39 -3.81
CA PRO A 137 14.44 5.02 -4.97
C PRO A 137 13.57 6.16 -5.55
N ALA A 138 13.35 7.22 -4.77
CA ALA A 138 12.46 8.34 -5.08
C ALA A 138 12.77 9.03 -6.42
N HIS A 139 14.06 9.02 -6.84
CA HIS A 139 14.51 9.62 -8.11
C HIS A 139 14.05 8.85 -9.36
N GLN A 140 13.56 7.60 -9.20
CA GLN A 140 13.11 6.75 -10.31
C GLN A 140 11.60 6.80 -10.56
N PHE A 141 10.82 7.38 -9.62
CA PHE A 141 9.36 7.29 -9.64
C PHE A 141 8.72 8.60 -9.16
N ARG A 142 7.42 8.77 -9.41
CA ARG A 142 6.62 9.84 -8.80
C ARG A 142 6.44 9.56 -7.30
N PHE A 143 7.38 10.03 -6.52
CA PHE A 143 7.47 9.73 -5.09
C PHE A 143 6.19 10.08 -4.31
N ALA A 144 5.53 11.19 -4.65
CA ALA A 144 4.28 11.59 -4.01
C ALA A 144 3.19 10.51 -4.14
N CYS A 145 3.06 9.86 -5.31
CA CYS A 145 2.10 8.79 -5.52
C CYS A 145 2.37 7.58 -4.61
N TYR A 146 3.64 7.21 -4.44
CA TYR A 146 4.04 6.13 -3.54
C TYR A 146 3.76 6.49 -2.07
N VAL A 147 4.06 7.74 -1.68
CA VAL A 147 3.81 8.25 -0.32
C VAL A 147 2.31 8.16 0.03
N GLU A 148 1.45 8.63 -0.88
CA GLU A 148 0.00 8.51 -0.75
C GLU A 148 -0.44 7.03 -0.67
N GLY A 149 0.15 6.18 -1.51
CA GLY A 149 -0.13 4.75 -1.52
C GLY A 149 0.20 4.06 -0.20
N VAL A 150 1.36 4.36 0.38
CA VAL A 150 1.74 3.83 1.70
C VAL A 150 0.77 4.32 2.78
N ALA A 151 0.36 5.60 2.77
CA ALA A 151 -0.63 6.11 3.72
C ALA A 151 -1.94 5.30 3.63
N GLY A 152 -2.46 5.03 2.43
CA GLY A 152 -3.64 4.18 2.23
C GLY A 152 -3.46 2.75 2.75
N CYS A 153 -2.28 2.15 2.57
CA CYS A 153 -1.96 0.83 3.13
C CYS A 153 -1.97 0.83 4.67
N LEU A 154 -1.48 1.89 5.29
CA LEU A 154 -1.48 2.04 6.76
C LEU A 154 -2.91 2.20 7.29
N GLU A 155 -3.76 2.98 6.62
CA GLU A 155 -5.19 3.10 6.96
C GLU A 155 -5.93 1.77 6.80
N ALA A 156 -5.63 0.98 5.76
CA ALA A 156 -6.16 -0.36 5.60
C ALA A 156 -5.78 -1.29 6.77
N THR A 157 -4.55 -1.15 7.29
CA THR A 157 -4.06 -1.93 8.43
C THR A 157 -4.84 -1.58 9.71
N ILE A 158 -5.16 -0.29 9.93
CA ILE A 158 -6.01 0.15 11.05
C ILE A 158 -7.41 -0.48 10.91
N ALA A 159 -8.02 -0.38 9.71
CA ALA A 159 -9.34 -0.91 9.44
C ALA A 159 -9.41 -2.44 9.59
N LEU A 160 -8.36 -3.18 9.21
CA LEU A 160 -8.25 -4.63 9.41
C LEU A 160 -8.37 -5.03 10.89
N CYS A 161 -7.89 -4.16 11.79
CA CYS A 161 -8.00 -4.34 13.24
C CYS A 161 -9.36 -3.89 13.81
N ARG A 162 -10.33 -3.54 12.97
CA ARG A 162 -11.63 -2.96 13.38
C ARG A 162 -11.49 -1.67 14.18
N CYS A 163 -10.41 -0.94 13.96
CA CYS A 163 -10.14 0.36 14.53
C CYS A 163 -10.45 1.47 13.51
N THR A 164 -10.70 2.68 14.02
CA THR A 164 -10.72 3.90 13.23
C THR A 164 -9.44 4.69 13.49
N GLY A 165 -8.97 5.47 12.52
CA GLY A 165 -7.73 6.24 12.73
C GLY A 165 -7.36 7.10 11.55
N THR A 166 -6.24 7.81 11.70
CA THR A 166 -5.69 8.72 10.68
C THR A 166 -4.21 8.47 10.47
N VAL A 167 -3.78 8.68 9.24
CA VAL A 167 -2.38 8.62 8.84
C VAL A 167 -2.01 9.96 8.20
N LYS A 168 -0.97 10.61 8.71
CA LYS A 168 -0.49 11.90 8.21
C LYS A 168 0.99 11.82 7.89
N VAL A 169 1.38 12.34 6.73
CA VAL A 169 2.79 12.56 6.42
C VAL A 169 3.27 13.75 7.23
N VAL A 170 4.27 13.57 8.08
CA VAL A 170 4.84 14.63 8.94
C VAL A 170 6.23 15.04 8.51
N GLU A 171 6.92 14.21 7.73
CA GLU A 171 8.22 14.50 7.16
C GLU A 171 8.36 13.82 5.81
N GLN A 172 8.90 14.53 4.82
CA GLN A 172 9.25 13.97 3.52
C GLN A 172 10.54 14.59 3.01
N GLY A 173 11.59 13.77 2.91
CA GLY A 173 12.90 14.16 2.38
C GLY A 173 13.05 13.81 0.89
N ALA A 174 13.90 14.57 0.20
CA ALA A 174 14.24 14.31 -1.20
C ALA A 174 15.03 12.99 -1.40
N ASP A 175 15.62 12.46 -0.34
CA ASP A 175 16.38 11.21 -0.28
C ASP A 175 15.50 9.95 -0.25
N GLY A 176 14.18 10.12 -0.36
CA GLY A 176 13.23 9.01 -0.27
C GLY A 176 12.89 8.60 1.18
N ARG A 177 13.18 9.47 2.15
CA ARG A 177 12.72 9.32 3.52
C ARG A 177 11.31 9.89 3.66
N VAL A 178 10.44 9.16 4.34
CA VAL A 178 9.10 9.64 4.73
C VAL A 178 8.78 9.17 6.13
N THR A 179 8.22 10.05 6.95
CA THR A 179 7.69 9.72 8.27
C THR A 179 6.19 9.97 8.29
N TYR A 180 5.45 8.95 8.70
CA TYR A 180 3.99 8.97 8.89
C TYR A 180 3.70 9.00 10.40
N ALA A 181 2.89 9.96 10.84
CA ALA A 181 2.24 9.90 12.15
C ALA A 181 0.93 9.10 11.99
N ILE A 182 0.71 8.16 12.88
CA ILE A 182 -0.40 7.21 12.85
C ILE A 182 -1.11 7.27 14.20
N GLU A 183 -2.42 7.51 14.16
CA GLU A 183 -3.28 7.49 15.34
C GLU A 183 -4.44 6.52 15.07
N TRP A 184 -4.85 5.78 16.11
CA TRP A 184 -6.01 4.89 15.99
C TRP A 184 -6.82 4.88 17.29
N ARG A 185 -8.08 4.46 17.18
CA ARG A 185 -9.00 4.24 18.31
C ARG A 185 -9.69 2.91 18.10
N GLU A 186 -9.90 2.20 19.19
CA GLU A 186 -10.72 1.00 19.19
C GLU A 186 -12.17 1.41 18.87
N GLY A 187 -12.84 0.63 18.01
CA GLY A 187 -14.21 0.85 17.60
C GLY A 187 -15.22 0.26 18.58
#